data_483cd43c5ee2662eddce6a70db6ff114
#
_entry.id   483cd43c5ee2662eddce6a70db6ff114
#
_cell.length_a   1.000
_cell.length_b   1.000
_cell.length_c   1.000
_cell.angle_alpha   90.00
_cell.angle_beta   90.00
_cell.angle_gamma   90.00
#
_symmetry.space_group_name_H-M   'P 1'
#
loop_
_entity.id
_entity.type
_entity.pdbx_description
1 polymer ?
#
loop_
_entity_poly.entity_id
_entity_poly.type
_entity_poly.pdbx_seq_one_letter_code
_entity_poly.pdbx_strand_id
1 'polypeptide(L)'
;VESMKGLIDLQKEKTSCYTYKDEVIYEGDQPSSINYLGFLFDGKNIRIRPRAITKYYYRMRRKANTIGRSNWTSSKGRRISAKELYSIYSRNDEKQTFIDYARKAKGILKLNDQEANALIKHHKRKIAMAIKEGQKK
;
A
#
# COMPACT_ATOMS: atom_id res chain seq x y z
N VAL A 1 -12.55 21.55 -6.24
CA VAL A 1 -11.47 22.54 -6.32
C VAL A 1 -11.15 23.13 -4.94
N GLU A 2 -12.14 23.47 -4.14
CA GLU A 2 -11.89 23.99 -2.78
C GLU A 2 -11.23 22.97 -1.85
N SER A 3 -11.59 21.71 -1.92
CA SER A 3 -10.93 20.64 -1.16
C SER A 3 -9.45 20.49 -1.52
N MET A 4 -9.10 20.70 -2.78
CA MET A 4 -7.70 20.65 -3.23
C MET A 4 -6.92 21.89 -2.81
N LYS A 5 -7.56 23.05 -2.76
CA LYS A 5 -6.94 24.28 -2.26
C LYS A 5 -6.53 24.14 -0.79
N GLY A 6 -7.39 23.56 0.06
CA GLY A 6 -7.06 23.28 1.45
C GLY A 6 -5.88 22.31 1.59
N LEU A 7 -5.82 21.28 0.76
CA LEU A 7 -4.70 20.33 0.73
C LEU A 7 -3.39 21.01 0.33
N ILE A 8 -3.42 21.89 -0.66
CA ILE A 8 -2.24 22.64 -1.12
C ILE A 8 -1.76 23.58 -0.01
N ASP A 9 -2.66 24.28 0.68
CA ASP A 9 -2.31 25.19 1.78
C ASP A 9 -1.65 24.45 2.95
N LEU A 10 -2.12 23.24 3.30
CA LEU A 10 -1.48 22.40 4.32
C LEU A 10 -0.06 21.99 3.95
N GLN A 11 0.22 21.76 2.67
CA GLN A 11 1.55 21.38 2.19
C GLN A 11 2.54 22.54 2.15
N LYS A 12 2.09 23.78 2.09
CA LYS A 12 2.96 24.98 2.13
C LYS A 12 3.83 25.03 3.39
N GLU A 13 3.31 24.58 4.52
CA GLU A 13 4.06 24.55 5.79
C GLU A 13 5.28 23.60 5.76
N LYS A 14 5.34 22.70 4.79
CA LYS A 14 6.43 21.73 4.61
C LYS A 14 7.46 22.14 3.56
N THR A 15 7.64 23.42 3.29
CA THR A 15 8.67 23.99 2.43
C THR A 15 8.45 23.88 0.91
N SER A 16 7.50 23.10 0.43
CA SER A 16 7.22 22.96 -1.00
C SER A 16 5.99 23.77 -1.39
N CYS A 17 6.12 24.62 -2.40
CA CYS A 17 5.00 25.35 -3.00
C CYS A 17 4.49 24.59 -4.22
N TYR A 18 3.20 24.23 -4.20
CA TYR A 18 2.54 23.56 -5.31
C TYR A 18 1.51 24.50 -5.94
N THR A 19 1.41 24.43 -7.27
CA THR A 19 0.34 25.08 -8.03
C THR A 19 -0.46 24.05 -8.78
N TYR A 20 -1.77 24.30 -8.93
CA TYR A 20 -2.69 23.43 -9.65
C TYR A 20 -3.20 24.16 -10.89
N LYS A 21 -2.95 23.61 -12.06
CA LYS A 21 -3.39 24.18 -13.33
C LYS A 21 -3.68 23.07 -14.34
N ASP A 22 -4.86 23.11 -14.96
CA ASP A 22 -5.27 22.16 -16.01
C ASP A 22 -5.12 20.69 -15.59
N GLU A 23 -5.59 20.34 -14.39
CA GLU A 23 -5.50 19.01 -13.81
C GLU A 23 -4.05 18.52 -13.63
N VAL A 24 -3.09 19.43 -13.48
CA VAL A 24 -1.69 19.12 -13.21
C VAL A 24 -1.19 19.88 -11.99
N ILE A 25 -0.45 19.21 -11.12
CA ILE A 25 0.24 19.82 -10.00
C ILE A 25 1.66 20.16 -10.42
N TYR A 26 2.08 21.37 -10.12
CA TYR A 26 3.43 21.86 -10.39
C TYR A 26 4.15 22.21 -9.10
N GLU A 27 5.41 21.83 -9.01
CA GLU A 27 6.36 22.34 -8.02
C GLU A 27 7.33 23.27 -8.76
N GLY A 28 7.15 24.57 -8.60
CA GLY A 28 7.78 25.54 -9.51
C GLY A 28 7.27 25.37 -10.93
N ASP A 29 8.16 25.14 -11.87
CA ASP A 29 7.83 24.93 -13.30
C ASP A 29 7.76 23.45 -13.70
N GLN A 30 7.99 22.53 -12.76
CA GLN A 30 8.03 21.09 -13.03
C GLN A 30 6.75 20.39 -12.60
N PRO A 31 6.17 19.49 -13.43
CA PRO A 31 5.10 18.62 -13.03
C PRO A 31 5.50 17.78 -11.81
N SER A 32 4.62 17.69 -10.81
CA SER A 32 4.88 17.01 -9.57
C SER A 32 3.61 16.35 -9.02
N SER A 33 3.71 15.72 -7.86
CA SER A 33 2.58 15.12 -7.15
C SER A 33 2.60 15.53 -5.69
N ILE A 34 1.42 15.76 -5.12
CA ILE A 34 1.27 16.02 -3.69
C ILE A 34 1.18 14.69 -2.95
N ASN A 35 2.03 14.52 -1.95
CA ASN A 35 2.04 13.39 -1.06
C ASN A 35 1.38 13.77 0.26
N TYR A 36 0.19 13.24 0.51
CA TYR A 36 -0.61 13.59 1.68
C TYR A 36 -1.36 12.37 2.22
N LEU A 37 -1.23 12.11 3.52
CA LEU A 37 -1.91 11.01 4.22
C LEU A 37 -1.72 9.62 3.58
N GLY A 38 -0.57 9.39 2.97
CA GLY A 38 -0.26 8.09 2.33
C GLY A 38 -0.75 7.96 0.89
N PHE A 39 -1.28 9.05 0.31
CA PHE A 39 -1.73 9.10 -1.08
C PHE A 39 -0.88 10.05 -1.90
N LEU A 40 -0.79 9.79 -3.20
CA LEU A 40 -0.23 10.69 -4.20
C LEU A 40 -1.35 11.25 -5.07
N PHE A 41 -1.37 12.56 -5.21
CA PHE A 41 -2.25 13.28 -6.10
C PHE A 41 -1.44 14.04 -7.15
N ASP A 42 -1.63 13.71 -8.43
CA ASP A 42 -0.91 14.32 -9.55
C ASP A 42 -1.67 15.48 -10.23
N GLY A 43 -2.83 15.84 -9.73
CA GLY A 43 -3.75 16.81 -10.29
C GLY A 43 -4.99 16.18 -10.92
N LYS A 44 -4.92 14.95 -11.33
CA LYS A 44 -6.02 14.20 -11.96
C LYS A 44 -6.34 12.90 -11.22
N ASN A 45 -5.32 12.11 -10.92
CA ASN A 45 -5.45 10.79 -10.35
C ASN A 45 -4.95 10.74 -8.91
N ILE A 46 -5.64 9.96 -8.07
CA ILE A 46 -5.22 9.67 -6.70
C ILE A 46 -4.72 8.23 -6.66
N ARG A 47 -3.53 8.02 -6.10
CA ARG A 47 -2.93 6.70 -5.95
C ARG A 47 -2.48 6.47 -4.52
N ILE A 48 -2.46 5.20 -4.09
CA ILE A 48 -1.78 4.85 -2.85
C ILE A 48 -0.28 5.06 -3.07
N ARG A 49 0.40 5.63 -2.08
CA ARG A 49 1.84 5.84 -2.12
C ARG A 49 2.56 4.55 -2.52
N PRO A 50 3.35 4.52 -3.61
CA PRO A 50 4.04 3.30 -4.04
C PRO A 50 4.94 2.69 -2.96
N ARG A 51 5.55 3.53 -2.14
CA ARG A 51 6.38 3.10 -1.00
C ARG A 51 5.59 2.26 0.02
N ALA A 52 4.31 2.58 0.25
CA ALA A 52 3.45 1.81 1.15
C ALA A 52 3.18 0.40 0.60
N ILE A 53 2.91 0.28 -0.69
CA ILE A 53 2.71 -0.99 -1.37
C ILE A 53 4.00 -1.83 -1.36
N THR A 54 5.13 -1.23 -1.67
CA THR A 54 6.46 -1.88 -1.61
C THR A 54 6.77 -2.39 -0.20
N LYS A 55 6.49 -1.58 0.82
CA LYS A 55 6.69 -1.94 2.22
C LYS A 55 5.79 -3.12 2.64
N TYR A 56 4.55 -3.13 2.17
CA TYR A 56 3.64 -4.26 2.38
C TYR A 56 4.21 -5.55 1.77
N TYR A 57 4.59 -5.54 0.49
CA TYR A 57 5.16 -6.70 -0.18
C TYR A 57 6.45 -7.19 0.46
N TYR A 58 7.32 -6.28 0.85
CA TYR A 58 8.57 -6.62 1.54
C TYR A 58 8.30 -7.37 2.86
N ARG A 59 7.43 -6.81 3.70
CA ARG A 59 7.09 -7.42 4.99
C ARG A 59 6.39 -8.77 4.82
N MET A 60 5.43 -8.85 3.92
CA MET A 60 4.70 -10.07 3.60
C MET A 60 5.65 -11.16 3.11
N ARG A 61 6.48 -10.84 2.13
CA ARG A 61 7.43 -11.79 1.54
C ARG A 61 8.44 -12.29 2.56
N ARG A 62 8.99 -11.39 3.36
CA ARG A 62 9.94 -11.74 4.43
C ARG A 62 9.29 -12.71 5.44
N LYS A 63 8.09 -12.41 5.90
CA LYS A 63 7.37 -13.26 6.85
C LYS A 63 7.02 -14.62 6.24
N ALA A 64 6.48 -14.63 5.03
CA ALA A 64 6.10 -15.84 4.32
C ALA A 64 7.33 -16.74 4.02
N ASN A 65 8.45 -16.17 3.59
CA ASN A 65 9.69 -16.89 3.35
C ASN A 65 10.24 -17.52 4.64
N THR A 66 10.22 -16.78 5.74
CA THR A 66 10.66 -17.29 7.05
C THR A 66 9.81 -18.48 7.48
N ILE A 67 8.50 -18.38 7.35
CA ILE A 67 7.57 -19.47 7.66
C ILE A 67 7.82 -20.68 6.75
N GLY A 68 8.03 -20.46 5.46
CA GLY A 68 8.34 -21.53 4.51
C GLY A 68 9.62 -22.27 4.87
N ARG A 69 10.70 -21.55 5.19
CA ARG A 69 11.99 -22.14 5.61
C ARG A 69 11.88 -22.93 6.90
N SER A 70 11.16 -22.41 7.87
CA SER A 70 11.02 -23.03 9.19
C SER A 70 9.98 -24.15 9.22
N ASN A 71 9.46 -24.55 8.08
CA ASN A 71 8.40 -25.55 7.96
C ASN A 71 7.22 -25.25 8.92
N TRP A 72 6.72 -24.00 8.85
CA TRP A 72 5.60 -23.54 9.65
C TRP A 72 5.86 -23.48 11.16
N THR A 73 7.12 -23.31 11.57
CA THR A 73 7.48 -23.15 12.97
C THR A 73 8.02 -21.75 13.22
N SER A 74 7.63 -21.11 14.34
CA SER A 74 8.19 -19.82 14.75
C SER A 74 9.58 -19.99 15.35
N SER A 75 10.33 -18.89 15.49
CA SER A 75 11.61 -18.88 16.19
C SER A 75 11.55 -19.40 17.64
N LYS A 76 10.36 -19.37 18.23
CA LYS A 76 10.10 -19.90 19.59
C LYS A 76 9.56 -21.33 19.58
N GLY A 77 9.65 -22.04 18.46
CA GLY A 77 9.17 -23.41 18.34
C GLY A 77 7.65 -23.59 18.22
N ARG A 78 6.89 -22.49 18.21
CA ARG A 78 5.43 -22.56 18.05
C ARG A 78 5.04 -22.80 16.60
N ARG A 79 4.12 -23.72 16.36
CA ARG A 79 3.57 -23.94 15.03
C ARG A 79 2.74 -22.73 14.57
N ILE A 80 2.99 -22.25 13.37
CA ILE A 80 2.28 -21.12 12.76
C ILE A 80 1.27 -21.68 11.76
N SER A 81 0.01 -21.25 11.85
CA SER A 81 -1.02 -21.63 10.90
C SER A 81 -1.03 -20.72 9.68
N ALA A 82 -1.44 -21.25 8.54
CA ALA A 82 -1.69 -20.45 7.34
C ALA A 82 -2.72 -19.33 7.61
N LYS A 83 -3.74 -19.65 8.41
CA LYS A 83 -4.77 -18.68 8.83
C LYS A 83 -4.16 -17.45 9.49
N GLU A 84 -3.17 -17.65 10.37
CA GLU A 84 -2.48 -16.56 11.08
C GLU A 84 -1.73 -15.64 10.11
N LEU A 85 -1.03 -16.21 9.12
CA LEU A 85 -0.34 -15.42 8.10
C LEU A 85 -1.33 -14.61 7.24
N TYR A 86 -2.38 -15.26 6.76
CA TYR A 86 -3.40 -14.60 5.94
C TYR A 86 -4.21 -13.55 6.73
N SER A 87 -4.38 -13.70 8.05
CA SER A 87 -5.05 -12.70 8.89
C SER A 87 -4.30 -11.37 8.96
N ILE A 88 -3.00 -11.39 8.78
CA ILE A 88 -2.15 -10.19 8.79
C ILE A 88 -2.07 -9.53 7.41
N TYR A 89 -1.92 -10.32 6.36
CA TYR A 89 -1.60 -9.83 5.00
C TYR A 89 -2.72 -9.99 3.99
N SER A 90 -3.90 -10.40 4.41
CA SER A 90 -5.10 -10.50 3.58
C SER A 90 -6.24 -9.73 4.23
N ARG A 91 -7.45 -9.90 3.72
CA ARG A 91 -8.64 -9.33 4.34
C ARG A 91 -8.86 -9.94 5.73
N ASN A 92 -9.17 -9.09 6.69
CA ASN A 92 -9.47 -9.52 8.05
C ASN A 92 -10.61 -8.67 8.63
N ASP A 93 -11.74 -9.31 8.91
CA ASP A 93 -12.93 -8.61 9.42
C ASP A 93 -12.76 -8.15 10.88
N GLU A 94 -11.82 -8.74 11.63
CA GLU A 94 -11.56 -8.39 13.03
C GLU A 94 -10.55 -7.25 13.19
N LYS A 95 -9.57 -7.17 12.29
CA LYS A 95 -8.50 -6.17 12.33
C LYS A 95 -8.28 -5.57 10.96
N GLN A 96 -8.29 -4.26 10.87
CA GLN A 96 -8.00 -3.59 9.62
C GLN A 96 -6.57 -3.90 9.16
N THR A 97 -6.46 -4.59 8.03
CA THR A 97 -5.18 -4.86 7.37
C THR A 97 -4.90 -3.82 6.30
N PHE A 98 -3.70 -3.86 5.71
CA PHE A 98 -3.36 -2.99 4.57
C PHE A 98 -4.26 -3.27 3.35
N ILE A 99 -4.66 -4.53 3.15
CA ILE A 99 -5.60 -4.89 2.06
C ILE A 99 -6.99 -4.27 2.30
N ASP A 100 -7.48 -4.30 3.54
CA ASP A 100 -8.76 -3.66 3.89
C ASP A 100 -8.69 -2.16 3.71
N TYR A 101 -7.59 -1.54 4.14
CA TYR A 101 -7.32 -0.13 3.91
C TYR A 101 -7.32 0.23 2.42
N ALA A 102 -6.62 -0.54 1.59
CA ALA A 102 -6.57 -0.30 0.14
C ALA A 102 -7.95 -0.44 -0.53
N ARG A 103 -8.74 -1.45 -0.11
CA ARG A 103 -10.11 -1.64 -0.60
C ARG A 103 -11.02 -0.49 -0.23
N LYS A 104 -10.95 -0.05 1.01
CA LYS A 104 -11.74 1.07 1.52
C LYS A 104 -11.37 2.37 0.82
N ALA A 105 -10.10 2.64 0.66
CA ALA A 105 -9.60 3.81 -0.06
C ALA A 105 -10.05 3.80 -1.52
N LYS A 106 -9.98 2.67 -2.20
CA LYS A 106 -10.46 2.52 -3.58
C LYS A 106 -11.95 2.86 -3.71
N GLY A 107 -12.79 2.40 -2.77
CA GLY A 107 -14.22 2.67 -2.78
C GLY A 107 -14.57 4.14 -2.51
N ILE A 108 -13.87 4.77 -1.55
CA ILE A 108 -14.16 6.14 -1.12
C ILE A 108 -13.57 7.18 -2.08
N LEU A 109 -12.30 7.01 -2.48
CA LEU A 109 -11.54 8.00 -3.25
C LEU A 109 -11.57 7.74 -4.75
N LYS A 110 -12.21 6.68 -5.20
CA LYS A 110 -12.23 6.26 -6.62
C LYS A 110 -10.81 6.23 -7.22
N LEU A 111 -9.91 5.52 -6.55
CA LEU A 111 -8.52 5.44 -6.96
C LEU A 111 -8.37 4.91 -8.39
N ASN A 112 -7.63 5.63 -9.21
CA ASN A 112 -7.15 5.15 -10.50
C ASN A 112 -5.70 4.68 -10.33
N ASP A 113 -5.52 3.52 -9.71
CA ASP A 113 -4.23 2.99 -9.30
C ASP A 113 -4.13 1.50 -9.67
N GLN A 114 -3.38 1.22 -10.72
CA GLN A 114 -3.18 -0.15 -11.21
C GLN A 114 -2.43 -1.02 -10.19
N GLU A 115 -1.47 -0.46 -9.47
CA GLU A 115 -0.71 -1.19 -8.46
C GLU A 115 -1.60 -1.60 -7.28
N ALA A 116 -2.45 -0.68 -6.80
CA ALA A 116 -3.41 -0.99 -5.75
C ALA A 116 -4.44 -2.03 -6.19
N ASN A 117 -4.92 -1.94 -7.42
CA ASN A 117 -5.85 -2.93 -7.98
C ASN A 117 -5.21 -4.31 -8.09
N ALA A 118 -3.96 -4.38 -8.55
CA ALA A 118 -3.21 -5.63 -8.63
C ALA A 118 -2.96 -6.23 -7.24
N LEU A 119 -2.62 -5.39 -6.26
CA LEU A 119 -2.46 -5.79 -4.87
C LEU A 119 -3.75 -6.43 -4.32
N ILE A 120 -4.87 -5.74 -4.44
CA ILE A 120 -6.17 -6.23 -3.95
C ILE A 120 -6.56 -7.56 -4.62
N LYS A 121 -6.33 -7.69 -5.92
CA LYS A 121 -6.70 -8.87 -6.69
C LYS A 121 -5.79 -10.07 -6.44
N HIS A 122 -4.50 -9.84 -6.30
CA HIS A 122 -3.49 -10.91 -6.34
C HIS A 122 -2.76 -11.17 -5.02
N HIS A 123 -3.10 -10.49 -3.92
CA HIS A 123 -2.37 -10.62 -2.65
C HIS A 123 -2.30 -12.07 -2.13
N LYS A 124 -3.39 -12.83 -2.19
CA LYS A 124 -3.41 -14.23 -1.74
C LYS A 124 -2.44 -15.10 -2.54
N ARG A 125 -2.44 -14.95 -3.87
CA ARG A 125 -1.51 -15.65 -4.75
C ARG A 125 -0.04 -15.29 -4.44
N LYS A 126 0.23 -14.01 -4.20
CA LYS A 126 1.57 -13.53 -3.85
C LYS A 126 2.06 -14.09 -2.51
N ILE A 127 1.17 -14.19 -1.52
CA ILE A 127 1.48 -14.83 -0.23
C ILE A 127 1.84 -16.31 -0.45
N ALA A 128 1.03 -17.06 -1.18
CA ALA A 128 1.28 -18.46 -1.45
C ALA A 128 2.61 -18.70 -2.20
N MET A 129 2.92 -17.84 -3.17
CA MET A 129 4.20 -17.90 -3.90
C MET A 129 5.39 -17.64 -2.97
N ALA A 130 5.29 -16.65 -2.09
CA ALA A 130 6.35 -16.32 -1.15
C ALA A 130 6.63 -17.45 -0.13
N ILE A 131 5.59 -18.16 0.29
CA ILE A 131 5.75 -19.36 1.14
C ILE A 131 6.54 -20.44 0.39
N LYS A 132 6.17 -20.73 -0.85
CA LYS A 132 6.86 -21.71 -1.70
C LYS A 132 8.32 -21.35 -1.95
N GLU A 133 8.61 -20.07 -2.19
CA GLU A 133 9.99 -19.57 -2.32
C GLU A 133 10.80 -19.86 -1.05
N GLY A 134 10.23 -19.65 0.11
CA GLY A 134 10.85 -19.96 1.39
C GLY A 134 11.14 -21.45 1.57
N GLN A 135 10.20 -22.30 1.15
CA GLN A 135 10.37 -23.79 1.24
C GLN A 135 11.50 -24.32 0.36
N LYS A 136 11.81 -23.64 -0.75
CA LYS A 136 12.92 -24.02 -1.64
C LYS A 136 14.31 -23.64 -1.12
N LYS A 137 14.37 -22.80 -0.14
CA LYS A 137 15.62 -22.34 0.51
C LYS A 137 15.89 -23.17 1.76
#